data_87f2af5dc22a982736efe3cea722d65a
#
_entry.id   87f2af5dc22a982736efe3cea722d65a
#
_cell.length_a   1.000
_cell.length_b   1.000
_cell.length_c   1.000
_cell.angle_alpha   90.00
_cell.angle_beta   90.00
_cell.angle_gamma   90.00
#
_symmetry.space_group_name_H-M   'P 1'
#
loop_
_entity.id
_entity.type
_entity.pdbx_description
1 polymer ?
#
loop_
_entity_poly.entity_id
_entity_poly.type
_entity_poly.pdbx_seq_one_letter_code
_entity_poly.pdbx_strand_id
1 'polypeptide(L)'
;MDDLPNLAICLVTYKRTEEALRTIRGISEFLVYPKEKRAWFVNDDGSPPEHMQAIRDELLEKGEQLLWANTQRFGGGTYFCGVGWNACLGNGHQYSDFVLWLEDDWVLEHPLEIERHVRLLMEREDVGIVTYRGLTEGNDVTITTHDGYHYLMFLRTCTMAYSGNPHLRHARFVRAYGWFTENHNPGDMEVNYDWRFRKRTGPNIWRPAGIDPWGAFGHIGQEQSFL
;
A
#
# COMPACT_ATOMS: atom_id res chain seq x y z
N MET A 1 -0.16 11.19 -25.73
CA MET A 1 -0.40 10.43 -24.47
C MET A 1 0.80 10.68 -23.61
N ASP A 2 0.63 11.40 -22.51
CA ASP A 2 1.73 11.63 -21.57
C ASP A 2 2.20 10.28 -21.04
N ASP A 3 3.51 10.09 -21.00
CA ASP A 3 4.10 8.82 -20.62
C ASP A 3 3.84 8.55 -19.14
N LEU A 4 3.01 7.53 -18.84
CA LEU A 4 2.75 7.14 -17.45
C LEU A 4 4.06 6.69 -16.80
N PRO A 5 4.32 7.07 -15.55
CA PRO A 5 5.48 6.60 -14.82
C PRO A 5 5.38 5.09 -14.53
N ASN A 6 6.48 4.50 -14.09
CA ASN A 6 6.43 3.15 -13.53
C ASN A 6 5.66 3.14 -12.21
N LEU A 7 5.07 1.98 -11.87
CA LEU A 7 4.36 1.73 -10.63
C LEU A 7 5.00 0.52 -9.93
N ALA A 8 5.52 0.71 -8.74
CA ALA A 8 5.92 -0.39 -7.88
C ALA A 8 4.71 -0.93 -7.11
N ILE A 9 4.52 -2.25 -7.07
CA ILE A 9 3.52 -2.92 -6.23
C ILE A 9 4.27 -3.62 -5.11
N CYS A 10 4.17 -3.08 -3.90
CA CYS A 10 4.81 -3.62 -2.70
C CYS A 10 3.81 -4.47 -1.92
N LEU A 11 4.08 -5.76 -1.84
CA LEU A 11 3.29 -6.73 -1.07
C LEU A 11 4.09 -7.19 0.14
N VAL A 12 3.50 -7.09 1.33
CA VAL A 12 4.03 -7.69 2.55
C VAL A 12 3.16 -8.86 2.98
N THR A 13 3.80 -9.98 3.35
CA THR A 13 3.10 -11.24 3.61
C THR A 13 3.77 -12.04 4.72
N TYR A 14 2.98 -12.89 5.40
CA TYR A 14 3.47 -13.88 6.35
C TYR A 14 2.47 -15.03 6.52
N LYS A 15 2.86 -16.25 6.10
CA LYS A 15 2.12 -17.52 6.31
C LYS A 15 0.71 -17.61 5.71
N ARG A 16 0.20 -16.59 5.05
CA ARG A 16 -1.13 -16.51 4.46
C ARG A 16 -1.05 -16.74 2.96
N THR A 17 -0.76 -17.97 2.53
CA THR A 17 -0.53 -18.25 1.11
C THR A 17 -1.77 -17.99 0.26
N GLU A 18 -2.93 -18.50 0.65
CA GLU A 18 -4.16 -18.35 -0.15
C GLU A 18 -4.63 -16.89 -0.21
N GLU A 19 -4.50 -16.15 0.88
CA GLU A 19 -4.83 -14.73 0.93
C GLU A 19 -3.89 -13.94 0.01
N ALA A 20 -2.59 -14.17 0.08
CA ALA A 20 -1.60 -13.54 -0.79
C ALA A 20 -1.88 -13.82 -2.28
N LEU A 21 -2.21 -15.06 -2.63
CA LEU A 21 -2.57 -15.43 -4.01
C LEU A 21 -3.87 -14.72 -4.46
N ARG A 22 -4.87 -14.62 -3.59
CA ARG A 22 -6.10 -13.88 -3.89
C ARG A 22 -5.83 -12.38 -4.10
N THR A 23 -4.98 -11.79 -3.27
CA THR A 23 -4.53 -10.39 -3.43
C THR A 23 -3.85 -10.18 -4.78
N ILE A 24 -2.93 -11.07 -5.17
CA ILE A 24 -2.23 -11.03 -6.47
C ILE A 24 -3.23 -11.16 -7.62
N ARG A 25 -4.16 -12.11 -7.56
CA ARG A 25 -5.21 -12.32 -8.59
C ARG A 25 -6.07 -11.08 -8.76
N GLY A 26 -6.56 -10.51 -7.64
CA GLY A 26 -7.37 -9.30 -7.66
C GLY A 26 -6.64 -8.11 -8.31
N ILE A 27 -5.38 -7.89 -7.96
CA ILE A 27 -4.55 -6.83 -8.58
C ILE A 27 -4.33 -7.12 -10.08
N SER A 28 -3.99 -8.36 -10.43
CA SER A 28 -3.71 -8.72 -11.84
C SER A 28 -4.93 -8.57 -12.74
N GLU A 29 -6.14 -8.79 -12.19
CA GLU A 29 -7.41 -8.73 -12.91
C GLU A 29 -8.00 -7.32 -12.95
N PHE A 30 -8.01 -6.62 -11.81
CA PHE A 30 -8.81 -5.39 -11.65
C PHE A 30 -8.00 -4.09 -11.58
N LEU A 31 -6.66 -4.15 -11.45
CA LEU A 31 -5.85 -2.93 -11.47
C LEU A 31 -5.70 -2.40 -12.89
N VAL A 32 -6.33 -1.28 -13.19
CA VAL A 32 -6.25 -0.62 -14.50
C VAL A 32 -4.99 0.23 -14.56
N TYR A 33 -3.89 -0.40 -14.98
CA TYR A 33 -2.57 0.20 -15.24
C TYR A 33 -1.78 -0.69 -16.21
N PRO A 34 -0.98 -0.14 -17.15
CA PRO A 34 -0.22 -0.96 -18.09
C PRO A 34 0.70 -1.96 -17.39
N LYS A 35 0.61 -3.25 -17.76
CA LYS A 35 1.39 -4.31 -17.11
C LYS A 35 2.90 -4.12 -17.26
N GLU A 36 3.32 -3.62 -18.42
CA GLU A 36 4.72 -3.31 -18.73
C GLU A 36 5.31 -2.14 -17.92
N LYS A 37 4.43 -1.36 -17.27
CA LYS A 37 4.79 -0.23 -16.42
C LYS A 37 4.73 -0.56 -14.92
N ARG A 38 4.36 -1.79 -14.55
CA ARG A 38 4.26 -2.18 -13.14
C ARG A 38 5.18 -3.34 -12.81
N ALA A 39 5.68 -3.35 -11.58
CA ALA A 39 6.52 -4.43 -11.09
C ALA A 39 6.26 -4.71 -9.61
N TRP A 40 6.37 -5.98 -9.22
CA TRP A 40 6.15 -6.45 -7.86
C TRP A 40 7.43 -6.50 -7.05
N PHE A 41 7.29 -6.10 -5.79
CA PHE A 41 8.29 -6.15 -4.73
C PHE A 41 7.63 -6.86 -3.54
N VAL A 42 8.12 -8.04 -3.17
CA VAL A 42 7.46 -8.87 -2.17
C VAL A 42 8.38 -9.08 -0.98
N ASN A 43 7.91 -8.71 0.21
CA ASN A 43 8.56 -9.08 1.46
C ASN A 43 7.74 -10.14 2.17
N ASP A 44 8.33 -11.32 2.31
CA ASP A 44 7.83 -12.38 3.18
C ASP A 44 8.60 -12.37 4.50
N ASP A 45 7.88 -12.33 5.61
CA ASP A 45 8.47 -12.26 6.95
C ASP A 45 8.86 -13.64 7.51
N GLY A 46 9.39 -14.53 6.64
CA GLY A 46 9.94 -15.83 7.01
C GLY A 46 8.91 -16.96 7.06
N SER A 47 8.03 -17.02 6.08
CA SER A 47 7.15 -18.17 5.86
C SER A 47 7.93 -19.41 5.39
N PRO A 48 7.31 -20.60 5.37
CA PRO A 48 7.89 -21.76 4.73
C PRO A 48 8.20 -21.50 3.23
N PRO A 49 9.24 -22.15 2.64
CA PRO A 49 9.69 -21.89 1.27
C PRO A 49 8.57 -22.02 0.21
N GLU A 50 7.62 -22.92 0.41
CA GLU A 50 6.50 -23.18 -0.49
C GLU A 50 5.59 -21.95 -0.65
N HIS A 51 5.49 -21.09 0.38
CA HIS A 51 4.73 -19.85 0.32
C HIS A 51 5.26 -18.92 -0.76
N MET A 52 6.54 -18.60 -0.73
CA MET A 52 7.16 -17.74 -1.74
C MET A 52 7.24 -18.39 -3.11
N GLN A 53 7.36 -19.73 -3.18
CA GLN A 53 7.27 -20.43 -4.45
C GLN A 53 5.90 -20.24 -5.09
N ALA A 54 4.82 -20.44 -4.32
CA ALA A 54 3.45 -20.23 -4.81
C ALA A 54 3.21 -18.80 -5.31
N ILE A 55 3.72 -17.80 -4.57
CA ILE A 55 3.63 -16.39 -4.99
C ILE A 55 4.37 -16.15 -6.32
N ARG A 56 5.57 -16.70 -6.49
CA ARG A 56 6.35 -16.59 -7.75
C ARG A 56 5.62 -17.22 -8.93
N ASP A 57 5.07 -18.41 -8.72
CA ASP A 57 4.37 -19.17 -9.74
C ASP A 57 3.08 -18.43 -10.17
N GLU A 58 2.33 -17.88 -9.21
CA GLU A 58 1.12 -17.08 -9.50
C GLU A 58 1.46 -15.81 -10.29
N LEU A 59 2.48 -15.05 -9.87
CA LEU A 59 2.90 -13.84 -10.59
C LEU A 59 3.34 -14.17 -12.02
N LEU A 60 4.08 -15.25 -12.21
CA LEU A 60 4.49 -15.73 -13.52
C LEU A 60 3.28 -16.12 -14.38
N GLU A 61 2.34 -16.89 -13.82
CA GLU A 61 1.11 -17.29 -14.51
C GLU A 61 0.28 -16.08 -14.97
N LYS A 62 0.20 -15.04 -14.13
CA LYS A 62 -0.50 -13.79 -14.46
C LYS A 62 0.28 -12.88 -15.41
N GLY A 63 1.50 -13.24 -15.78
CA GLY A 63 2.37 -12.41 -16.63
C GLY A 63 2.79 -11.11 -15.95
N GLU A 64 2.94 -11.15 -14.64
CA GLU A 64 3.40 -10.03 -13.81
C GLU A 64 4.93 -10.08 -13.65
N GLN A 65 5.55 -8.91 -13.54
CA GLN A 65 6.99 -8.80 -13.34
C GLN A 65 7.34 -8.75 -11.84
N LEU A 66 8.08 -9.74 -11.34
CA LEU A 66 8.66 -9.73 -9.99
C LEU A 66 10.12 -9.26 -10.06
N LEU A 67 10.43 -8.08 -9.53
CA LEU A 67 11.78 -7.52 -9.54
C LEU A 67 12.56 -7.76 -8.24
N TRP A 68 11.86 -7.88 -7.12
CA TRP A 68 12.50 -8.12 -5.83
C TRP A 68 11.63 -8.99 -4.93
N ALA A 69 12.29 -9.92 -4.23
CA ALA A 69 11.64 -10.74 -3.23
C ALA A 69 12.61 -11.00 -2.08
N ASN A 70 12.13 -10.85 -0.86
CA ASN A 70 12.83 -11.24 0.36
C ASN A 70 12.03 -12.31 1.10
N THR A 71 12.72 -13.30 1.63
CA THR A 71 12.13 -14.40 2.39
C THR A 71 12.75 -14.52 3.79
N GLN A 72 13.52 -13.51 4.20
CA GLN A 72 14.19 -13.54 5.48
C GLN A 72 13.40 -12.73 6.50
N ARG A 73 13.17 -13.35 7.64
CA ARG A 73 12.70 -12.64 8.81
C ARG A 73 13.80 -11.74 9.35
N PHE A 74 13.55 -10.47 9.35
CA PHE A 74 14.46 -9.51 9.95
C PHE A 74 14.17 -9.40 11.46
N GLY A 75 15.13 -9.86 12.30
CA GLY A 75 15.04 -9.76 13.76
C GLY A 75 14.60 -11.06 14.45
N GLY A 76 15.05 -11.25 15.67
CA GLY A 76 14.87 -12.50 16.44
C GLY A 76 13.55 -12.61 17.22
N GLY A 77 12.54 -11.79 16.96
CA GLY A 77 11.29 -11.77 17.72
C GLY A 77 10.04 -11.63 16.84
N THR A 78 8.90 -11.80 17.46
CA THR A 78 7.57 -11.86 16.83
C THR A 78 7.11 -10.54 16.18
N TYR A 79 7.86 -9.44 16.29
CA TYR A 79 7.32 -8.09 16.05
C TYR A 79 8.20 -7.14 15.23
N PHE A 80 9.19 -7.66 14.49
CA PHE A 80 10.13 -6.79 13.76
C PHE A 80 9.88 -6.73 12.24
N CYS A 81 8.63 -6.69 11.82
CA CYS A 81 8.29 -6.60 10.38
C CYS A 81 8.73 -5.27 9.73
N GLY A 82 8.93 -4.20 10.51
CA GLY A 82 9.28 -2.88 10.00
C GLY A 82 10.56 -2.83 9.16
N VAL A 83 11.56 -3.65 9.46
CA VAL A 83 12.79 -3.74 8.63
C VAL A 83 12.45 -4.30 7.24
N GLY A 84 11.70 -5.39 7.18
CA GLY A 84 11.25 -5.99 5.91
C GLY A 84 10.34 -5.05 5.13
N TRP A 85 9.42 -4.37 5.80
CA TRP A 85 8.54 -3.37 5.20
C TRP A 85 9.34 -2.20 4.60
N ASN A 86 10.33 -1.68 5.33
CA ASN A 86 11.22 -0.64 4.84
C ASN A 86 12.06 -1.11 3.66
N ALA A 87 12.55 -2.35 3.67
CA ALA A 87 13.30 -2.93 2.55
C ALA A 87 12.40 -3.07 1.30
N CYS A 88 11.17 -3.57 1.46
CA CYS A 88 10.20 -3.68 0.37
C CYS A 88 9.90 -2.30 -0.23
N LEU A 89 9.52 -1.35 0.62
CA LEU A 89 9.21 0.02 0.22
C LEU A 89 10.42 0.72 -0.42
N GLY A 90 11.62 0.51 0.12
CA GLY A 90 12.86 1.10 -0.38
C GLY A 90 13.21 0.60 -1.78
N ASN A 91 13.12 -0.72 -2.02
CA ASN A 91 13.32 -1.29 -3.35
C ASN A 91 12.24 -0.81 -4.33
N GLY A 92 10.98 -0.74 -3.91
CA GLY A 92 9.89 -0.16 -4.70
C GLY A 92 10.19 1.29 -5.10
N HIS A 93 10.66 2.12 -4.16
CA HIS A 93 11.01 3.52 -4.44
C HIS A 93 12.29 3.71 -5.25
N GLN A 94 13.19 2.73 -5.32
CA GLN A 94 14.30 2.74 -6.28
C GLN A 94 13.82 2.52 -7.73
N TYR A 95 12.74 1.78 -7.90
CA TYR A 95 12.13 1.53 -9.20
C TYR A 95 11.20 2.66 -9.65
N SER A 96 10.42 3.24 -8.72
CA SER A 96 9.43 4.26 -9.00
C SER A 96 9.17 5.19 -7.82
N ASP A 97 8.90 6.46 -8.09
CA ASP A 97 8.36 7.36 -7.07
C ASP A 97 6.95 6.96 -6.59
N PHE A 98 6.24 6.10 -7.33
CA PHE A 98 4.87 5.67 -7.05
C PHE A 98 4.86 4.21 -6.58
N VAL A 99 4.34 3.98 -5.40
CA VAL A 99 4.22 2.66 -4.78
C VAL A 99 2.76 2.39 -4.41
N LEU A 100 2.19 1.31 -4.95
CA LEU A 100 0.97 0.70 -4.42
C LEU A 100 1.38 -0.24 -3.29
N TRP A 101 1.01 0.12 -2.06
CA TRP A 101 1.29 -0.67 -0.86
C TRP A 101 0.14 -1.61 -0.54
N LEU A 102 0.45 -2.88 -0.29
CA LEU A 102 -0.51 -3.95 -0.03
C LEU A 102 -0.04 -4.83 1.13
N GLU A 103 -0.98 -5.26 1.95
CA GLU A 103 -0.85 -6.42 2.82
C GLU A 103 -1.55 -7.62 2.16
N ASP A 104 -1.21 -8.83 2.56
CA ASP A 104 -1.61 -10.08 1.90
C ASP A 104 -3.11 -10.42 2.06
N ASP A 105 -3.84 -9.73 2.89
CA ASP A 105 -5.25 -9.98 3.21
C ASP A 105 -6.22 -8.92 2.65
N TRP A 106 -5.79 -8.16 1.64
CA TRP A 106 -6.61 -7.17 0.96
C TRP A 106 -6.79 -7.49 -0.52
N VAL A 107 -7.98 -7.82 -0.94
CA VAL A 107 -8.32 -8.19 -2.32
C VAL A 107 -9.00 -7.05 -3.04
N LEU A 108 -8.49 -6.70 -4.22
CA LEU A 108 -9.17 -5.81 -5.15
C LEU A 108 -10.24 -6.64 -5.89
N GLU A 109 -11.51 -6.25 -5.74
CA GLU A 109 -12.66 -7.03 -6.27
C GLU A 109 -13.34 -6.35 -7.48
N HIS A 110 -12.99 -5.09 -7.76
CA HIS A 110 -13.57 -4.31 -8.84
C HIS A 110 -12.49 -3.47 -9.53
N PRO A 111 -12.71 -3.05 -10.80
CA PRO A 111 -11.75 -2.23 -11.53
C PRO A 111 -11.34 -0.97 -10.76
N LEU A 112 -10.04 -0.79 -10.55
CA LEU A 112 -9.44 0.41 -9.96
C LEU A 112 -8.62 1.14 -11.00
N GLU A 113 -9.12 2.29 -11.47
CA GLU A 113 -8.42 3.19 -12.39
C GLU A 113 -7.32 3.98 -11.63
N ILE A 114 -6.23 3.30 -11.27
CA ILE A 114 -5.16 3.89 -10.45
C ILE A 114 -4.39 4.98 -11.20
N GLU A 115 -4.38 4.97 -12.53
CA GLU A 115 -3.75 5.99 -13.37
C GLU A 115 -4.16 7.39 -12.96
N ARG A 116 -5.44 7.62 -12.73
CA ARG A 116 -6.00 8.90 -12.26
C ARG A 116 -5.34 9.37 -10.97
N HIS A 117 -5.09 8.46 -10.04
CA HIS A 117 -4.49 8.76 -8.75
C HIS A 117 -2.97 8.96 -8.87
N VAL A 118 -2.33 8.29 -9.80
CA VAL A 118 -0.93 8.57 -10.17
C VAL A 118 -0.82 9.99 -10.72
N ARG A 119 -1.69 10.40 -11.66
CA ARG A 119 -1.73 11.77 -12.20
C ARG A 119 -1.99 12.81 -11.10
N LEU A 120 -2.95 12.55 -10.20
CA LEU A 120 -3.18 13.40 -9.03
C LEU A 120 -1.87 13.61 -8.23
N LEU A 121 -1.15 12.54 -7.94
CA LEU A 121 0.12 12.62 -7.21
C LEU A 121 1.23 13.31 -8.02
N MET A 122 1.21 13.26 -9.35
CA MET A 122 2.16 14.01 -10.19
C MET A 122 1.89 15.52 -10.13
N GLU A 123 0.64 15.93 -10.16
CA GLU A 123 0.20 17.32 -10.29
C GLU A 123 0.09 18.05 -8.93
N ARG A 124 -0.15 17.31 -7.84
CA ARG A 124 -0.40 17.85 -6.51
C ARG A 124 0.72 17.51 -5.55
N GLU A 125 1.68 18.40 -5.41
CA GLU A 125 2.81 18.23 -4.48
C GLU A 125 2.39 18.18 -3.01
N ASP A 126 1.24 18.75 -2.69
CA ASP A 126 0.65 18.75 -1.35
C ASP A 126 -0.06 17.42 -1.00
N VAL A 127 -0.13 16.45 -1.92
CA VAL A 127 -0.67 15.10 -1.70
C VAL A 127 0.46 14.08 -1.73
N GLY A 128 0.51 13.20 -0.73
CA GLY A 128 1.54 12.17 -0.63
C GLY A 128 1.01 10.75 -0.67
N ILE A 129 -0.25 10.57 -0.28
CA ILE A 129 -0.95 9.28 -0.29
C ILE A 129 -2.36 9.45 -0.85
N VAL A 130 -2.79 8.48 -1.66
CA VAL A 130 -4.20 8.21 -1.96
C VAL A 130 -4.55 6.86 -1.34
N THR A 131 -5.35 6.87 -0.27
CA THR A 131 -5.77 5.66 0.44
C THR A 131 -7.07 5.10 -0.12
N TYR A 132 -7.19 3.78 -0.11
CA TYR A 132 -8.38 3.04 -0.59
C TYR A 132 -9.17 2.38 0.53
N ARG A 133 -8.83 2.65 1.77
CA ARG A 133 -9.54 2.13 2.95
C ARG A 133 -10.94 2.74 3.11
N GLY A 134 -11.78 2.06 3.85
CA GLY A 134 -13.05 2.59 4.35
C GLY A 134 -12.85 3.81 5.27
N LEU A 135 -13.90 4.58 5.47
CA LEU A 135 -13.96 5.61 6.52
C LEU A 135 -14.36 4.94 7.84
N THR A 136 -13.75 5.39 8.92
CA THR A 136 -14.11 4.98 10.28
C THR A 136 -14.75 6.14 11.03
N GLU A 137 -15.51 5.84 12.06
CA GLU A 137 -16.03 6.86 12.97
C GLU A 137 -14.90 7.71 13.54
N GLY A 138 -15.10 9.02 13.58
CA GLY A 138 -14.08 9.98 14.03
C GLY A 138 -13.06 10.42 12.98
N ASN A 139 -13.19 9.97 11.72
CA ASN A 139 -12.39 10.55 10.65
C ASN A 139 -12.85 11.99 10.36
N ASP A 140 -11.95 12.93 10.59
CA ASP A 140 -12.13 14.35 10.29
C ASP A 140 -11.58 14.62 8.88
N VAL A 141 -12.49 14.85 7.93
CA VAL A 141 -12.18 15.01 6.51
C VAL A 141 -12.85 16.24 5.93
N THR A 142 -12.27 16.79 4.87
CA THR A 142 -12.88 17.83 4.06
C THR A 142 -12.96 17.39 2.61
N ILE A 143 -13.99 17.86 1.89
CA ILE A 143 -14.13 17.54 0.47
C ILE A 143 -13.25 18.49 -0.33
N THR A 144 -12.54 17.95 -1.30
CA THR A 144 -11.79 18.69 -2.29
C THR A 144 -12.02 18.11 -3.68
N THR A 145 -11.70 18.87 -4.72
CA THR A 145 -11.90 18.44 -6.12
C THR A 145 -10.60 18.57 -6.88
N HIS A 146 -10.32 17.58 -7.71
CA HIS A 146 -9.21 17.61 -8.65
C HIS A 146 -9.66 16.94 -9.96
N ASP A 147 -9.46 17.60 -11.09
CA ASP A 147 -9.83 17.14 -12.44
C ASP A 147 -11.27 16.59 -12.54
N GLY A 148 -12.22 17.30 -11.91
CA GLY A 148 -13.63 16.92 -11.88
C GLY A 148 -14.00 15.79 -10.91
N TYR A 149 -13.03 15.21 -10.22
CA TYR A 149 -13.26 14.15 -9.23
C TYR A 149 -13.23 14.70 -7.81
N HIS A 150 -14.11 14.17 -6.96
CA HIS A 150 -14.15 14.52 -5.55
C HIS A 150 -13.27 13.59 -4.72
N TYR A 151 -12.54 14.19 -3.79
CA TYR A 151 -11.69 13.51 -2.82
C TYR A 151 -12.01 13.98 -1.41
N LEU A 152 -11.79 13.10 -0.46
CA LEU A 152 -11.81 13.40 0.96
C LEU A 152 -10.36 13.59 1.42
N MET A 153 -10.02 14.78 1.87
CA MET A 153 -8.70 15.08 2.44
C MET A 153 -8.78 14.92 3.95
N PHE A 154 -7.93 14.07 4.52
CA PHE A 154 -7.83 13.89 5.96
C PHE A 154 -7.17 15.10 6.62
N LEU A 155 -7.87 15.69 7.60
CA LEU A 155 -7.33 16.81 8.35
C LEU A 155 -6.27 16.36 9.35
N ARG A 156 -5.39 17.28 9.77
CA ARG A 156 -4.35 16.98 10.77
C ARG A 156 -4.92 16.71 12.18
N THR A 157 -6.17 17.03 12.40
CA THR A 157 -6.93 16.70 13.61
C THR A 157 -7.47 15.28 13.59
N CYS A 158 -7.55 14.64 12.41
CA CYS A 158 -8.04 13.30 12.24
C CYS A 158 -7.18 12.30 13.02
N THR A 159 -7.82 11.42 13.74
CA THR A 159 -7.17 10.22 14.32
C THR A 159 -7.22 9.08 13.33
N MET A 160 -6.14 8.31 13.24
CA MET A 160 -6.02 7.21 12.27
C MET A 160 -6.18 7.66 10.81
N ALA A 161 -5.63 8.83 10.46
CA ALA A 161 -5.56 9.27 9.07
C ALA A 161 -4.68 8.33 8.23
N TYR A 162 -3.58 7.85 8.81
CA TYR A 162 -2.73 6.82 8.23
C TYR A 162 -3.14 5.43 8.74
N SER A 163 -3.12 4.47 7.84
CA SER A 163 -3.25 3.04 8.14
C SER A 163 -2.45 2.23 7.11
N GLY A 164 -2.03 1.01 7.46
CA GLY A 164 -1.31 0.06 6.60
C GLY A 164 -2.14 -0.46 5.43
N ASN A 165 -3.45 -0.25 5.46
CA ASN A 165 -4.39 -0.66 4.42
C ASN A 165 -3.95 -0.20 3.03
N PRO A 166 -4.45 -0.82 1.94
CA PRO A 166 -4.04 -0.50 0.59
C PRO A 166 -4.06 0.99 0.27
N HIS A 167 -2.94 1.48 -0.23
CA HIS A 167 -2.82 2.88 -0.63
C HIS A 167 -1.76 3.07 -1.72
N LEU A 168 -1.99 4.05 -2.58
CA LEU A 168 -0.97 4.57 -3.50
C LEU A 168 -0.18 5.66 -2.79
N ARG A 169 1.14 5.49 -2.75
CA ARG A 169 2.07 6.41 -2.07
C ARG A 169 3.06 7.01 -3.06
N HIS A 170 3.34 8.29 -2.93
CA HIS A 170 4.47 8.94 -3.60
C HIS A 170 5.68 9.04 -2.66
N ALA A 171 6.91 8.92 -3.17
CA ALA A 171 8.15 8.97 -2.40
C ALA A 171 8.29 10.22 -1.52
N ARG A 172 7.64 11.35 -1.88
CA ARG A 172 7.61 12.57 -1.04
C ARG A 172 7.02 12.33 0.34
N PHE A 173 6.11 11.36 0.49
CA PHE A 173 5.53 11.03 1.80
C PHE A 173 6.59 10.45 2.74
N VAL A 174 7.42 9.53 2.24
CA VAL A 174 8.54 8.98 3.01
C VAL A 174 9.57 10.06 3.32
N ARG A 175 9.87 10.94 2.35
CA ARG A 175 10.79 12.06 2.59
C ARG A 175 10.31 13.01 3.70
N ALA A 176 9.01 13.23 3.81
CA ALA A 176 8.43 14.12 4.82
C ALA A 176 8.28 13.47 6.20
N TYR A 177 7.82 12.22 6.23
CA TYR A 177 7.43 11.55 7.48
C TYR A 177 8.42 10.48 7.94
N GLY A 178 9.35 10.06 7.07
CA GLY A 178 10.35 9.02 7.33
C GLY A 178 9.82 7.61 7.04
N TRP A 179 10.62 6.63 7.41
CA TRP A 179 10.35 5.19 7.24
C TRP A 179 9.48 4.65 8.37
N PHE A 180 8.99 3.41 8.24
CA PHE A 180 8.34 2.69 9.33
C PHE A 180 9.31 2.53 10.52
N THR A 181 8.79 2.52 11.73
CA THR A 181 9.58 2.22 12.93
C THR A 181 9.88 0.73 12.99
N GLU A 182 11.16 0.38 13.13
CA GLU A 182 11.62 -0.99 12.91
C GLU A 182 11.36 -1.94 14.09
N ASN A 183 11.21 -1.40 15.30
CA ASN A 183 11.11 -2.17 16.53
C ASN A 183 9.68 -2.18 17.12
N HIS A 184 8.68 -2.18 16.27
CA HIS A 184 7.28 -2.12 16.66
C HIS A 184 6.45 -3.16 15.90
N ASN A 185 5.33 -3.56 16.49
CA ASN A 185 4.30 -4.32 15.77
C ASN A 185 3.60 -3.46 14.71
N PRO A 186 2.88 -4.05 13.75
CA PRO A 186 2.20 -3.30 12.68
C PRO A 186 1.29 -2.18 13.19
N GLY A 187 0.48 -2.45 14.22
CA GLY A 187 -0.41 -1.43 14.79
C GLY A 187 0.33 -0.25 15.41
N ASP A 188 1.42 -0.49 16.14
CA ASP A 188 2.25 0.58 16.69
C ASP A 188 2.95 1.38 15.59
N MET A 189 3.33 0.73 14.48
CA MET A 189 3.89 1.42 13.32
C MET A 189 2.87 2.36 12.66
N GLU A 190 1.62 1.93 12.52
CA GLU A 190 0.53 2.77 12.00
C GLU A 190 0.27 3.98 12.91
N VAL A 191 0.14 3.75 14.23
CA VAL A 191 -0.04 4.81 15.22
C VAL A 191 1.12 5.81 15.19
N ASN A 192 2.35 5.33 15.03
CA ASN A 192 3.53 6.20 14.93
C ASN A 192 3.51 7.04 13.65
N TYR A 193 3.12 6.45 12.51
CA TYR A 193 2.97 7.18 11.25
C TYR A 193 1.85 8.22 11.34
N ASP A 194 0.70 7.85 11.90
CA ASP A 194 -0.42 8.76 12.13
C ASP A 194 -0.03 9.94 13.02
N TRP A 195 0.71 9.67 14.10
CA TRP A 195 1.24 10.71 14.96
C TRP A 195 2.19 11.66 14.21
N ARG A 196 3.10 11.14 13.37
CA ARG A 196 4.00 11.96 12.53
C ARG A 196 3.22 12.79 11.53
N PHE A 197 2.19 12.23 10.90
CA PHE A 197 1.29 12.96 10.01
C PHE A 197 0.62 14.13 10.71
N ARG A 198 0.11 13.94 11.93
CA ARG A 198 -0.57 15.00 12.71
C ARG A 198 0.38 16.08 13.21
N LYS A 199 1.62 15.76 13.51
CA LYS A 199 2.59 16.67 14.18
C LYS A 199 3.56 17.36 13.25
N ARG A 200 3.73 16.89 12.02
CA ARG A 200 4.67 17.46 11.06
C ARG A 200 3.95 18.12 9.90
N THR A 201 4.58 19.15 9.34
CA THR A 201 4.16 19.69 8.04
C THR A 201 4.65 18.79 6.91
N GLY A 202 3.83 18.57 5.89
CA GLY A 202 4.17 17.73 4.75
C GLY A 202 2.92 17.39 3.93
N PRO A 203 3.06 16.52 2.92
CA PRO A 203 1.97 16.17 2.03
C PRO A 203 0.81 15.48 2.76
N ASN A 204 -0.38 15.65 2.21
CA ASN A 204 -1.63 15.19 2.78
C ASN A 204 -1.94 13.74 2.37
N ILE A 205 -2.92 13.15 3.06
CA ILE A 205 -3.55 11.88 2.73
C ILE A 205 -4.93 12.18 2.17
N TRP A 206 -5.22 11.69 0.96
CA TRP A 206 -6.51 11.83 0.31
C TRP A 206 -7.16 10.47 0.09
N ARG A 207 -8.48 10.44 -0.07
CA ARG A 207 -9.28 9.28 -0.40
C ARG A 207 -10.28 9.66 -1.49
N PRO A 208 -10.45 8.87 -2.57
CA PRO A 208 -11.52 9.13 -3.55
C PRO A 208 -12.90 9.08 -2.87
N ALA A 209 -13.73 10.09 -3.10
CA ALA A 209 -15.04 10.19 -2.46
C ALA A 209 -16.05 9.18 -3.01
N GLY A 210 -15.88 8.76 -4.28
CA GLY A 210 -16.77 7.83 -4.97
C GLY A 210 -16.50 6.35 -4.69
N ILE A 211 -15.50 6.01 -3.86
CA ILE A 211 -15.27 4.62 -3.45
C ILE A 211 -16.32 4.23 -2.40
N ASP A 212 -16.78 2.96 -2.47
CA ASP A 212 -17.61 2.35 -1.45
C ASP A 212 -17.17 2.77 -0.04
N PRO A 213 -18.08 3.04 0.91
CA PRO A 213 -17.75 3.39 2.29
C PRO A 213 -16.77 2.42 2.95
N TRP A 214 -16.77 1.15 2.54
CA TRP A 214 -15.85 0.10 3.02
C TRP A 214 -14.47 0.10 2.37
N GLY A 215 -14.28 0.85 1.27
CA GLY A 215 -13.02 0.94 0.52
C GLY A 215 -13.12 0.29 -0.87
N ALA A 216 -12.02 0.36 -1.64
CA ALA A 216 -11.90 -0.30 -2.95
C ALA A 216 -11.43 -1.76 -2.83
N PHE A 217 -10.95 -2.14 -1.67
CA PHE A 217 -10.42 -3.47 -1.37
C PHE A 217 -11.27 -4.15 -0.30
N GLY A 218 -11.61 -5.41 -0.51
CA GLY A 218 -12.19 -6.28 0.51
C GLY A 218 -11.11 -6.83 1.44
N HIS A 219 -11.34 -6.78 2.76
CA HIS A 219 -10.47 -7.41 3.75
C HIS A 219 -10.89 -8.87 3.93
N ILE A 220 -9.98 -9.81 3.65
CA ILE A 220 -10.24 -11.24 3.69
C ILE A 220 -9.56 -11.98 4.84
N GLY A 221 -8.70 -11.32 5.59
CA GLY A 221 -8.06 -11.85 6.78
C GLY A 221 -9.06 -12.01 7.91
N GLN A 222 -9.47 -13.25 8.22
CA GLN A 222 -10.43 -13.51 9.29
C GLN A 222 -9.78 -13.72 10.67
N GLU A 223 -8.49 -13.97 10.71
CA GLU A 223 -7.76 -14.21 11.95
C GLU A 223 -6.41 -13.50 11.96
N GLN A 224 -6.03 -13.00 13.11
CA GLN A 224 -4.74 -12.33 13.28
C GLN A 224 -3.61 -13.35 13.06
N SER A 225 -2.77 -13.12 12.05
CA SER A 225 -1.57 -13.92 11.77
C SER A 225 -0.47 -13.77 12.83
N PHE A 226 -0.74 -13.08 13.92
CA PHE A 226 0.20 -12.70 14.95
C PHE A 226 0.11 -13.54 16.25
N LEU A 227 -0.51 -14.72 16.18
CA LEU A 227 -0.44 -15.71 17.26
C LEU A 227 0.72 -16.68 17.07
#